data_6202502c2c5da0c274ecd9bddc3409d2
#
_entry.id   6202502c2c5da0c274ecd9bddc3409d2
#
_cell.length_a   1.000
_cell.length_b   1.000
_cell.length_c   1.000
_cell.angle_alpha   90.00
_cell.angle_beta   90.00
_cell.angle_gamma   90.00
#
_symmetry.space_group_name_H-M   'P 1'
#
loop_
_entity.id
_entity.type
_entity.pdbx_description
1 polymer ?
#
loop_
_entity_poly.entity_id
_entity_poly.type
_entity_poly.pdbx_seq_one_letter_code
_entity_poly.pdbx_strand_id
1 'polypeptide(L)'
;MPTFNQLVRHGRQTSVTKSTSPAMQKGLNTLKNKQTDLSAPQKRGVCTAVRTATPKKPNSALRKIARVRLTNGFEVTAYIPGIGHNLQEHSVVMIRGGRVKDLPGVRYHIIRGTLDAQGVAKRMQARSKYGAKKPKTGKK
;
A
#
# COMPACT_ATOMS: atom_id res chain seq x y z
N MET A 1 -28.27 -14.17 -23.59
CA MET A 1 -28.61 -13.84 -22.20
C MET A 1 -29.34 -15.01 -21.56
N PRO A 2 -28.92 -15.43 -20.36
CA PRO A 2 -29.65 -16.50 -19.66
C PRO A 2 -30.98 -16.00 -19.13
N THR A 3 -31.95 -16.93 -19.08
CA THR A 3 -33.26 -16.65 -18.50
C THR A 3 -33.18 -16.78 -16.98
N PHE A 4 -34.22 -16.27 -16.29
CA PHE A 4 -34.28 -16.40 -14.83
C PHE A 4 -34.30 -17.87 -14.42
N ASN A 5 -35.00 -18.74 -15.14
CA ASN A 5 -35.02 -20.14 -14.85
C ASN A 5 -33.67 -20.80 -14.99
N GLN A 6 -32.90 -20.42 -15.99
CA GLN A 6 -31.54 -20.92 -16.17
C GLN A 6 -30.63 -20.50 -15.01
N LEU A 7 -30.76 -19.27 -14.55
CA LEU A 7 -29.96 -18.78 -13.41
C LEU A 7 -30.34 -19.49 -12.11
N VAL A 8 -31.64 -19.81 -11.91
CA VAL A 8 -32.06 -20.54 -10.75
C VAL A 8 -31.51 -21.98 -10.74
N ARG A 9 -31.48 -22.64 -11.91
CA ARG A 9 -30.99 -24.01 -12.01
C ARG A 9 -29.49 -24.14 -11.90
N HIS A 10 -28.74 -23.27 -12.61
CA HIS A 10 -27.29 -23.40 -12.74
C HIS A 10 -26.53 -22.31 -12.01
N GLY A 11 -27.16 -21.15 -11.79
CA GLY A 11 -26.54 -20.02 -11.10
C GLY A 11 -25.31 -19.49 -11.82
N ARG A 12 -24.78 -18.43 -11.26
CA ARG A 12 -23.50 -17.89 -11.70
C ARG A 12 -22.46 -18.22 -10.64
N GLN A 13 -21.30 -18.64 -11.09
CA GLN A 13 -20.19 -18.89 -10.19
C GLN A 13 -19.19 -17.78 -10.36
N THR A 14 -18.77 -17.22 -9.25
CA THR A 14 -17.70 -16.22 -9.27
C THR A 14 -16.37 -16.94 -9.26
N SER A 15 -15.46 -16.48 -10.11
CA SER A 15 -14.11 -17.04 -10.14
C SER A 15 -13.31 -16.52 -8.94
N VAL A 16 -12.49 -17.40 -8.39
CA VAL A 16 -11.59 -17.01 -7.29
C VAL A 16 -10.26 -16.60 -7.90
N THR A 17 -9.82 -15.39 -7.58
CA THR A 17 -8.54 -14.89 -8.06
C THR A 17 -7.60 -14.70 -6.89
N LYS A 18 -6.31 -14.88 -7.17
CA LYS A 18 -5.30 -14.64 -6.14
C LYS A 18 -5.17 -13.14 -5.90
N SER A 19 -4.87 -12.80 -4.64
CA SER A 19 -4.61 -11.42 -4.28
C SER A 19 -3.37 -10.89 -5.02
N THR A 20 -3.44 -9.64 -5.46
CA THR A 20 -2.26 -8.98 -6.03
C THR A 20 -1.32 -8.46 -4.94
N SER A 21 -1.73 -8.59 -3.67
CA SER A 21 -0.92 -8.14 -2.54
C SER A 21 -0.62 -9.31 -1.60
N PRO A 22 0.20 -10.29 -2.03
CA PRO A 22 0.42 -11.50 -1.23
C PRO A 22 1.06 -11.24 0.13
N ALA A 23 1.85 -10.19 0.27
CA ALA A 23 2.47 -9.87 1.55
C ALA A 23 1.46 -9.46 2.62
N MET A 24 0.24 -9.07 2.22
CA MET A 24 -0.82 -8.72 3.16
C MET A 24 -1.61 -9.94 3.63
N GLN A 25 -1.33 -11.12 3.08
CA GLN A 25 -2.08 -12.34 3.36
C GLN A 25 -1.39 -13.22 4.40
N LYS A 26 -0.19 -12.88 4.84
CA LYS A 26 0.59 -13.70 5.76
C LYS A 26 0.93 -12.94 7.03
N GLY A 27 0.86 -13.64 8.15
CA GLY A 27 1.32 -13.15 9.43
C GLY A 27 2.40 -14.04 10.00
N LEU A 28 2.87 -13.75 11.18
CA LEU A 28 3.91 -14.52 11.84
C LEU A 28 3.51 -14.82 13.27
N ASN A 29 3.54 -16.11 13.60
CA ASN A 29 3.35 -16.54 14.98
C ASN A 29 4.74 -16.56 15.64
N THR A 30 5.02 -15.56 16.45
CA THR A 30 6.33 -15.42 17.08
C THR A 30 6.63 -16.48 18.14
N LEU A 31 5.59 -17.02 18.77
CA LEU A 31 5.77 -18.09 19.76
C LEU A 31 6.24 -19.40 19.12
N LYS A 32 5.70 -19.71 17.94
CA LYS A 32 6.04 -20.96 17.23
C LYS A 32 6.98 -20.73 16.07
N ASN A 33 7.33 -19.47 15.76
CA ASN A 33 8.18 -19.08 14.64
C ASN A 33 7.67 -19.61 13.30
N LYS A 34 6.36 -19.67 13.14
CA LYS A 34 5.73 -20.14 11.91
C LYS A 34 4.91 -19.02 11.26
N GLN A 35 4.84 -19.07 9.94
CA GLN A 35 3.96 -18.18 9.21
C GLN A 35 2.51 -18.62 9.41
N THR A 36 1.64 -17.62 9.54
CA THR A 36 0.20 -17.88 9.64
C THR A 36 -0.50 -17.24 8.46
N ASP A 37 -1.66 -17.80 8.08
CA ASP A 37 -2.49 -17.18 7.06
C ASP A 37 -3.34 -16.11 7.74
N LEU A 38 -3.00 -14.86 7.47
CA LEU A 38 -3.68 -13.73 8.08
C LEU A 38 -3.88 -12.64 7.05
N SER A 39 -5.13 -12.46 6.62
CA SER A 39 -5.47 -11.38 5.72
C SER A 39 -5.58 -10.08 6.50
N ALA A 40 -4.87 -9.08 6.08
CA ALA A 40 -4.90 -7.77 6.72
C ALA A 40 -4.83 -6.68 5.66
N PRO A 41 -5.60 -5.57 5.85
CA PRO A 41 -5.55 -4.49 4.86
C PRO A 41 -4.27 -3.68 4.90
N GLN A 42 -3.59 -3.65 6.06
CA GLN A 42 -2.33 -2.92 6.21
C GLN A 42 -1.34 -3.74 7.00
N LYS A 43 -0.05 -3.47 6.78
CA LYS A 43 1.04 -4.08 7.52
C LYS A 43 2.07 -3.02 7.86
N ARG A 44 2.66 -3.14 9.05
CA ARG A 44 3.74 -2.27 9.46
C ARG A 44 5.06 -2.85 8.97
N GLY A 45 5.99 -1.96 8.66
CA GLY A 45 7.32 -2.37 8.24
C GLY A 45 8.34 -1.28 8.50
N VAL A 46 9.59 -1.62 8.24
CA VAL A 46 10.72 -0.71 8.38
C VAL A 46 11.34 -0.50 7.01
N CYS A 47 11.60 0.75 6.65
CA CYS A 47 12.25 1.07 5.38
C CYS A 47 13.69 0.59 5.41
N THR A 48 14.06 -0.25 4.43
CA THR A 48 15.45 -0.70 4.27
C THR A 48 16.21 0.17 3.28
N ALA A 49 15.50 0.81 2.35
CA ALA A 49 16.08 1.75 1.40
C ALA A 49 15.00 2.67 0.89
N VAL A 50 15.34 3.94 0.63
CA VAL A 50 14.42 4.91 0.04
C VAL A 50 15.07 5.40 -1.24
N ARG A 51 14.38 5.23 -2.36
CA ARG A 51 14.93 5.50 -3.68
C ARG A 51 13.88 6.15 -4.57
N THR A 52 14.32 6.47 -5.78
CA THR A 52 13.43 6.90 -6.85
C THR A 52 13.48 5.86 -7.97
N ALA A 53 12.40 5.80 -8.75
CA ALA A 53 12.33 4.89 -9.89
C ALA A 53 11.68 5.62 -11.06
N THR A 54 12.14 5.28 -12.27
CA THR A 54 11.49 5.79 -13.48
C THR A 54 10.28 4.94 -13.82
N PRO A 55 9.17 5.56 -14.27
CA PRO A 55 8.00 4.79 -14.66
C PRO A 55 8.20 4.12 -16.03
N LYS A 56 7.25 3.28 -16.39
CA LYS A 56 7.23 2.67 -17.72
C LYS A 56 7.00 3.72 -18.79
N LYS A 57 7.54 3.47 -20.00
CA LYS A 57 7.20 4.29 -21.15
C LYS A 57 5.69 4.25 -21.40
N PRO A 58 5.06 5.32 -21.84
CA PRO A 58 5.64 6.58 -22.31
C PRO A 58 5.83 7.64 -21.23
N ASN A 59 5.65 7.30 -19.95
CA ASN A 59 5.76 8.27 -18.87
C ASN A 59 7.20 8.49 -18.47
N SER A 60 7.48 9.68 -17.93
CA SER A 60 8.81 10.04 -17.47
C SER A 60 8.69 10.88 -16.20
N ALA A 61 9.39 10.47 -15.16
CA ALA A 61 9.41 11.18 -13.89
C ALA A 61 10.36 10.47 -12.95
N LEU A 62 10.56 11.03 -11.77
CA LEU A 62 11.25 10.34 -10.68
C LEU A 62 10.20 10.00 -9.62
N ARG A 63 9.75 8.74 -9.62
CA ARG A 63 8.76 8.27 -8.65
C ARG A 63 9.47 7.86 -7.37
N LYS A 64 8.93 8.28 -6.24
CA LYS A 64 9.53 7.98 -4.94
C LYS A 64 9.05 6.62 -4.45
N ILE A 65 9.98 5.73 -4.17
CA ILE A 65 9.67 4.38 -3.68
C ILE A 65 10.55 4.07 -2.48
N ALA A 66 10.14 3.05 -1.73
CA ALA A 66 10.90 2.55 -0.59
C ALA A 66 10.84 1.05 -0.55
N ARG A 67 11.97 0.43 -0.20
CA ARG A 67 11.98 -1.00 0.14
C ARG A 67 11.61 -1.10 1.61
N VAL A 68 10.61 -1.91 1.91
CA VAL A 68 10.09 -2.05 3.26
C VAL A 68 10.12 -3.50 3.68
N ARG A 69 10.73 -3.78 4.82
CA ARG A 69 10.69 -5.11 5.43
C ARG A 69 9.51 -5.15 6.39
N LEU A 70 8.55 -6.00 6.10
CA LEU A 70 7.33 -6.10 6.90
C LEU A 70 7.55 -6.94 8.16
N THR A 71 6.64 -6.79 9.12
CA THR A 71 6.70 -7.54 10.37
C THR A 71 6.56 -9.05 10.16
N ASN A 72 5.96 -9.46 9.03
CA ASN A 72 5.85 -10.89 8.70
C ASN A 72 7.06 -11.44 7.95
N GLY A 73 8.12 -10.67 7.81
CA GLY A 73 9.36 -11.11 7.18
C GLY A 73 9.46 -10.84 5.69
N PHE A 74 8.38 -10.44 5.04
CA PHE A 74 8.42 -10.12 3.61
C PHE A 74 9.06 -8.75 3.38
N GLU A 75 9.86 -8.66 2.32
CA GLU A 75 10.41 -7.38 1.89
C GLU A 75 9.76 -6.99 0.57
N VAL A 76 9.18 -5.79 0.54
CA VAL A 76 8.42 -5.33 -0.61
C VAL A 76 8.84 -3.92 -1.00
N THR A 77 8.54 -3.55 -2.25
CA THR A 77 8.73 -2.19 -2.74
C THR A 77 7.39 -1.49 -2.68
N ALA A 78 7.34 -0.36 -2.00
CA ALA A 78 6.12 0.43 -1.82
C ALA A 78 6.30 1.83 -2.37
N TYR A 79 5.23 2.38 -2.93
CA TYR A 79 5.23 3.73 -3.47
C TYR A 79 4.93 4.73 -2.35
N ILE A 80 5.67 5.85 -2.36
CA ILE A 80 5.44 6.95 -1.42
C ILE A 80 4.55 7.98 -2.14
N PRO A 81 3.25 8.06 -1.81
CA PRO A 81 2.35 8.97 -2.53
C PRO A 81 2.52 10.42 -2.07
N GLY A 82 2.14 11.35 -2.94
CA GLY A 82 2.13 12.76 -2.64
C GLY A 82 3.44 13.45 -2.97
N ILE A 83 3.50 14.73 -2.69
CA ILE A 83 4.66 15.57 -2.97
C ILE A 83 5.56 15.62 -1.74
N GLY A 84 6.81 15.15 -1.91
CA GLY A 84 7.78 15.19 -0.84
C GLY A 84 7.53 14.18 0.28
N HIS A 85 8.55 13.86 1.02
CA HIS A 85 8.45 12.97 2.17
C HIS A 85 9.64 13.19 3.10
N ASN A 86 9.50 12.67 4.32
CA ASN A 86 10.56 12.73 5.32
C ASN A 86 11.15 11.35 5.62
N LEU A 87 10.87 10.37 4.77
CA LEU A 87 11.30 9.00 5.02
C LEU A 87 12.77 8.81 4.71
N GLN A 88 13.39 7.95 5.49
CA GLN A 88 14.79 7.59 5.32
C GLN A 88 14.96 6.14 5.75
N GLU A 89 16.17 5.61 5.59
CA GLU A 89 16.46 4.26 6.03
C GLU A 89 16.13 4.11 7.51
N HIS A 90 15.52 2.99 7.87
CA HIS A 90 15.07 2.62 9.22
C HIS A 90 13.82 3.37 9.68
N SER A 91 13.16 4.15 8.83
CA SER A 91 11.85 4.72 9.16
C SER A 91 10.80 3.63 9.27
N VAL A 92 9.95 3.74 10.28
CA VAL A 92 8.83 2.79 10.46
C VAL A 92 7.63 3.33 9.73
N VAL A 93 7.06 2.51 8.85
CA VAL A 93 5.94 2.91 8.01
C VAL A 93 4.87 1.84 8.02
N MET A 94 3.68 2.22 7.56
CA MET A 94 2.59 1.29 7.35
C MET A 94 2.26 1.27 5.87
N ILE A 95 2.12 0.07 5.31
CA ILE A 95 1.80 -0.07 3.88
C ILE A 95 0.42 -0.68 3.71
N ARG A 96 -0.16 -0.43 2.54
CA ARG A 96 -1.43 -1.02 2.12
C ARG A 96 -1.28 -1.62 0.74
N GLY A 97 -2.23 -2.47 0.36
CA GLY A 97 -2.27 -2.99 -0.99
C GLY A 97 -2.60 -1.91 -2.00
N GLY A 98 -2.35 -2.19 -3.26
CA GLY A 98 -2.58 -1.28 -4.35
C GLY A 98 -1.30 -1.06 -5.14
N ARG A 99 -1.32 -1.48 -6.41
CA ARG A 99 -0.13 -1.36 -7.23
C ARG A 99 -0.07 -0.01 -7.91
N VAL A 100 1.14 0.35 -8.31
CA VAL A 100 1.38 1.53 -9.15
C VAL A 100 1.57 1.03 -10.58
N LYS A 101 0.64 1.41 -11.45
CA LYS A 101 0.65 0.91 -12.83
C LYS A 101 1.90 1.34 -13.59
N ASP A 102 2.40 2.54 -13.30
CA ASP A 102 3.58 3.09 -13.97
C ASP A 102 4.88 2.43 -13.56
N LEU A 103 4.90 1.77 -12.40
CA LEU A 103 6.13 1.23 -11.85
C LEU A 103 6.05 -0.28 -11.79
N PRO A 104 6.98 -0.99 -12.48
CA PRO A 104 6.99 -2.45 -12.42
C PRO A 104 7.39 -2.96 -11.04
N GLY A 105 6.69 -3.97 -10.57
CA GLY A 105 7.00 -4.60 -9.29
C GLY A 105 6.56 -3.84 -8.05
N VAL A 106 5.93 -2.68 -8.18
CA VAL A 106 5.45 -1.92 -7.04
C VAL A 106 3.97 -2.25 -6.83
N ARG A 107 3.68 -3.04 -5.80
CA ARG A 107 2.32 -3.55 -5.53
C ARG A 107 1.70 -2.92 -4.29
N TYR A 108 2.39 -2.01 -3.64
CA TYR A 108 1.97 -1.49 -2.34
C TYR A 108 2.18 0.01 -2.29
N HIS A 109 1.46 0.66 -1.38
CA HIS A 109 1.59 2.09 -1.10
C HIS A 109 1.89 2.29 0.36
N ILE A 110 2.72 3.28 0.68
CA ILE A 110 2.94 3.72 2.05
C ILE A 110 1.79 4.66 2.44
N ILE A 111 1.23 4.45 3.63
CA ILE A 111 0.14 5.28 4.13
C ILE A 111 0.74 6.53 4.75
N ARG A 112 0.38 7.70 4.20
CA ARG A 112 0.88 8.98 4.70
C ARG A 112 0.12 9.38 5.97
N GLY A 113 0.84 10.02 6.88
CA GLY A 113 0.24 10.51 8.11
C GLY A 113 0.21 9.51 9.25
N THR A 114 0.87 8.37 9.10
CA THR A 114 0.97 7.34 10.14
C THR A 114 2.43 7.05 10.45
N LEU A 115 2.70 6.70 11.69
CA LEU A 115 4.03 6.32 12.14
C LEU A 115 5.06 7.39 11.73
N ASP A 116 6.15 7.00 11.05
CA ASP A 116 7.19 7.94 10.66
C ASP A 116 6.90 8.68 9.34
N ALA A 117 5.86 8.28 8.62
CA ALA A 117 5.49 8.92 7.36
C ALA A 117 4.57 10.11 7.63
N GLN A 118 5.10 11.32 7.51
CA GLN A 118 4.30 12.53 7.69
C GLN A 118 3.34 12.71 6.52
N GLY A 119 2.23 13.42 6.77
CA GLY A 119 1.30 13.78 5.71
C GLY A 119 1.92 14.82 4.76
N VAL A 120 1.27 15.00 3.63
CA VAL A 120 1.72 15.99 2.63
C VAL A 120 1.42 17.38 3.18
N ALA A 121 2.45 18.21 3.24
CA ALA A 121 2.32 19.57 3.76
C ALA A 121 1.48 20.43 2.82
N LYS A 122 0.64 21.29 3.39
CA LYS A 122 -0.17 22.25 2.65
C LYS A 122 -1.19 21.63 1.69
N ARG A 123 -1.47 20.36 1.85
CA ARG A 123 -2.45 19.67 1.02
C ARG A 123 -3.87 20.04 1.48
N MET A 124 -4.70 20.48 0.57
CA MET A 124 -6.07 20.91 0.87
C MET A 124 -7.13 19.95 0.34
N GLN A 125 -6.89 19.33 -0.80
CA GLN A 125 -7.84 18.39 -1.42
C GLN A 125 -7.40 16.97 -1.20
N ALA A 126 -8.36 16.06 -1.02
CA ALA A 126 -8.10 14.64 -0.82
C ALA A 126 -7.12 14.39 0.33
N ARG A 127 -7.31 15.12 1.43
CA ARG A 127 -6.39 15.07 2.57
C ARG A 127 -6.27 13.68 3.18
N SER A 128 -7.36 12.93 3.19
CA SER A 128 -7.35 11.60 3.77
C SER A 128 -6.44 10.63 3.01
N LYS A 129 -6.26 10.84 1.72
CA LYS A 129 -5.39 9.98 0.91
C LYS A 129 -3.91 10.27 1.14
N TYR A 130 -3.59 11.48 1.57
CA TYR A 130 -2.21 11.92 1.73
C TYR A 130 -1.85 12.26 3.17
N GLY A 131 -2.73 11.92 4.11
CA GLY A 131 -2.44 12.07 5.52
C GLY A 131 -2.35 13.50 6.02
N ALA A 132 -2.98 14.44 5.32
CA ALA A 132 -2.94 15.84 5.72
C ALA A 132 -4.03 16.13 6.75
N LYS A 133 -3.66 16.87 7.78
CA LYS A 133 -4.61 17.25 8.81
C LYS A 133 -5.52 18.39 8.32
N LYS A 134 -6.71 18.48 8.90
CA LYS A 134 -7.62 19.57 8.60
C LYS A 134 -6.96 20.90 8.95
N PRO A 135 -6.94 21.87 8.03
CA PRO A 135 -6.38 23.18 8.38
C PRO A 135 -7.20 23.83 9.46
N LYS A 136 -6.54 24.46 10.42
CA LYS A 136 -7.22 25.23 11.45
C LYS A 136 -7.62 26.56 10.85
N THR A 137 -8.90 26.87 10.97
CA THR A 137 -9.40 28.17 10.51
C THR A 137 -9.21 29.19 11.62
N GLY A 138 -8.44 30.17 11.36
CA GLY A 138 -8.36 31.32 12.22
C GLY A 138 -8.07 31.10 13.65
N LYS A 139 -7.96 30.79 14.30
CA LYS A 139 -7.92 30.72 15.48
C LYS A 139 -7.60 29.97 16.25
N LYS A 140 -7.33 30.04 16.57
CA LYS A 140 -7.08 29.36 17.21
C LYS A 140 -7.02 29.08 17.76
#